data_b9e79de5e96a93fc21da966f8b7407f1
#
_entry.id   b9e79de5e96a93fc21da966f8b7407f1
#
_cell.length_a   1.000
_cell.length_b   1.000
_cell.length_c   1.000
_cell.angle_alpha   90.00
_cell.angle_beta   90.00
_cell.angle_gamma   90.00
#
_symmetry.space_group_name_H-M   'P 1'
#
loop_
_entity.id
_entity.type
_entity.pdbx_description
1 polymer ?
#
loop_
_entity_poly.entity_id
_entity_poly.type
_entity_poly.pdbx_seq_one_letter_code
_entity_poly.pdbx_strand_id
1 'polypeptide(L)'
;MCIKIFHFVIPGEPKGKGRPRFTRSGHPYTPRKTIEYENLVRMAFAEKYPNAEPLTGEVCVAIMNYFAIPKSASKKKREMMANNEIGPTKKPDLDNIAKSILDSLNGLAFVDDAQVVWMTICKSYAVNPHAEVLIYASV
;
A
#
# COMPACT_ATOMS: atom_id res chain seq x y z
N MET A 1 7.20 -17.14 -22.70
CA MET A 1 6.82 -16.82 -21.32
C MET A 1 6.12 -15.47 -21.30
N CYS A 2 4.90 -15.40 -20.82
CA CYS A 2 4.16 -14.16 -20.70
C CYS A 2 4.26 -13.63 -19.28
N ILE A 3 4.34 -12.30 -19.15
CA ILE A 3 4.29 -11.65 -17.85
C ILE A 3 2.96 -10.89 -17.78
N LYS A 4 2.21 -11.14 -16.71
CA LYS A 4 1.00 -10.39 -16.41
C LYS A 4 1.31 -9.36 -15.35
N ILE A 5 0.90 -8.12 -15.59
CA ILE A 5 1.24 -6.99 -14.73
C ILE A 5 -0.03 -6.23 -14.36
N PHE A 6 -0.18 -5.94 -13.06
CA PHE A 6 -1.14 -4.95 -12.56
C PHE A 6 -0.35 -3.75 -12.03
N HIS A 7 -0.75 -2.57 -12.44
CA HIS A 7 -0.18 -1.32 -11.96
C HIS A 7 -1.30 -0.33 -11.65
N PHE A 8 -1.36 0.16 -10.42
CA PHE A 8 -2.39 1.10 -10.02
C PHE A 8 -1.90 2.03 -8.90
N VAL A 9 -2.64 3.10 -8.69
CA VAL A 9 -2.35 4.13 -7.70
C VAL A 9 -3.47 4.19 -6.68
N ILE A 10 -3.10 4.20 -5.40
CA ILE A 10 -4.02 4.38 -4.28
C ILE A 10 -3.90 5.84 -3.85
N PRO A 11 -4.96 6.66 -3.98
CA PRO A 11 -4.90 8.06 -3.59
C PRO A 11 -4.85 8.24 -2.07
N GLY A 12 -4.28 9.34 -1.64
CA GLY A 12 -4.25 9.70 -0.23
C GLY A 12 -3.03 9.18 0.52
N GLU A 13 -2.92 9.59 1.76
CA GLU A 13 -1.81 9.23 2.65
C GLU A 13 -1.76 7.71 2.86
N PRO A 14 -0.62 7.04 2.62
CA PRO A 14 -0.51 5.62 2.90
C PRO A 14 -0.72 5.32 4.39
N LYS A 15 -1.43 4.24 4.69
CA LYS A 15 -1.78 3.86 6.06
C LYS A 15 -1.37 2.43 6.37
N GLY A 16 -0.94 2.22 7.60
CA GLY A 16 -0.58 0.90 8.09
C GLY A 16 -1.79 0.14 8.60
N LYS A 17 -1.63 -1.18 8.70
CA LYS A 17 -2.62 -2.06 9.32
C LYS A 17 -2.70 -1.75 10.81
N GLY A 18 -3.86 -1.32 11.30
CA GLY A 18 -4.10 -1.12 12.71
C GLY A 18 -4.17 -2.45 13.45
N ARG A 19 -3.68 -2.46 14.68
CA ARG A 19 -3.81 -3.65 15.53
C ARG A 19 -5.29 -3.89 15.85
N PRO A 20 -5.73 -5.15 15.93
CA PRO A 20 -7.08 -5.45 16.39
C PRO A 20 -7.32 -4.84 17.76
N ARG A 21 -8.50 -4.27 17.96
CA ARG A 21 -8.96 -3.75 19.24
C ARG A 21 -10.00 -4.70 19.80
N PHE A 22 -10.29 -4.57 21.09
CA PHE A 22 -11.24 -5.42 21.78
C PHE A 22 -12.40 -4.59 22.33
N THR A 23 -13.61 -5.11 22.22
CA THR A 23 -14.77 -4.55 22.90
C THR A 23 -14.66 -4.83 24.41
N ARG A 24 -15.55 -4.22 25.21
CA ARG A 24 -15.60 -4.51 26.66
C ARG A 24 -15.85 -5.97 26.98
N SER A 25 -16.56 -6.69 26.08
CA SER A 25 -16.82 -8.13 26.21
C SER A 25 -15.69 -9.01 25.67
N GLY A 26 -14.57 -8.43 25.23
CA GLY A 26 -13.40 -9.17 24.78
C GLY A 26 -13.44 -9.62 23.31
N HIS A 27 -14.39 -9.13 22.52
CA HIS A 27 -14.47 -9.45 21.08
C HIS A 27 -13.49 -8.60 20.27
N PRO A 28 -12.65 -9.22 19.42
CA PRO A 28 -11.73 -8.46 18.56
C PRO A 28 -12.47 -7.77 17.44
N TYR A 29 -11.99 -6.59 17.03
CA TYR A 29 -12.47 -5.88 15.87
C TYR A 29 -11.35 -5.08 15.19
N THR A 30 -11.49 -4.86 13.88
CA THR A 30 -10.52 -4.08 13.12
C THR A 30 -10.84 -2.59 13.23
N PRO A 31 -9.86 -1.73 13.51
CA PRO A 31 -10.10 -0.28 13.58
C PRO A 31 -10.69 0.27 12.28
N ARG A 32 -11.60 1.23 12.41
CA ARG A 32 -12.31 1.83 11.28
C ARG A 32 -11.39 2.38 10.19
N LYS A 33 -10.32 3.08 10.58
CA LYS A 33 -9.35 3.65 9.63
C LYS A 33 -8.68 2.59 8.78
N THR A 34 -8.41 1.42 9.35
CA THR A 34 -7.86 0.28 8.62
C THR A 34 -8.85 -0.22 7.58
N ILE A 35 -10.11 -0.39 7.95
CA ILE A 35 -11.18 -0.83 7.04
C ILE A 35 -11.35 0.17 5.90
N GLU A 36 -11.37 1.45 6.20
CA GLU A 36 -11.51 2.52 5.20
C GLU A 36 -10.37 2.49 4.18
N TYR A 37 -9.14 2.33 4.65
CA TYR A 37 -7.98 2.26 3.76
C TYR A 37 -7.99 0.98 2.91
N GLU A 38 -8.31 -0.15 3.51
CA GLU A 38 -8.43 -1.42 2.78
C GLU A 38 -9.49 -1.34 1.68
N ASN A 39 -10.62 -0.70 1.95
CA ASN A 39 -11.67 -0.45 0.95
C ASN A 39 -11.17 0.47 -0.17
N LEU A 40 -10.41 1.49 0.17
CA LEU A 40 -9.81 2.40 -0.82
C LEU A 40 -8.86 1.66 -1.75
N VAL A 41 -8.03 0.77 -1.21
CA VAL A 41 -7.11 -0.07 -2.00
C VAL A 41 -7.90 -0.95 -2.98
N ARG A 42 -8.94 -1.64 -2.49
CA ARG A 42 -9.79 -2.49 -3.34
C ARG A 42 -10.46 -1.70 -4.45
N MET A 43 -11.00 -0.54 -4.13
CA MET A 43 -11.64 0.34 -5.11
C MET A 43 -10.65 0.80 -6.18
N ALA A 44 -9.47 1.25 -5.79
CA ALA A 44 -8.44 1.69 -6.71
C ALA A 44 -8.02 0.59 -7.68
N PHE A 45 -7.90 -0.64 -7.19
CA PHE A 45 -7.61 -1.80 -8.04
C PHE A 45 -8.79 -2.13 -8.97
N ALA A 46 -10.00 -2.24 -8.42
CA ALA A 46 -11.18 -2.64 -9.17
C ALA A 46 -11.56 -1.62 -10.27
N GLU A 47 -11.36 -0.34 -10.04
CA GLU A 47 -11.62 0.68 -11.05
C GLU A 47 -10.71 0.51 -12.27
N LYS A 48 -9.47 0.17 -12.07
CA LYS A 48 -8.51 0.00 -13.18
C LYS A 48 -8.63 -1.38 -13.83
N TYR A 49 -8.93 -2.40 -13.04
CA TYR A 49 -9.01 -3.79 -13.51
C TYR A 49 -10.35 -4.44 -13.10
N PRO A 50 -11.47 -3.96 -13.67
CA PRO A 50 -12.81 -4.42 -13.24
C PRO A 50 -13.08 -5.91 -13.52
N ASN A 51 -12.37 -6.49 -14.48
CA ASN A 51 -12.56 -7.89 -14.88
C ASN A 51 -11.33 -8.75 -14.61
N ALA A 52 -10.46 -8.31 -13.70
CA ALA A 52 -9.24 -9.04 -13.42
C ALA A 52 -9.54 -10.37 -12.70
N GLU A 53 -8.86 -11.41 -13.15
CA GLU A 53 -8.83 -12.69 -12.43
C GLU A 53 -7.60 -12.70 -11.52
N PRO A 54 -7.71 -13.20 -10.28
CA PRO A 54 -6.58 -13.29 -9.39
C PRO A 54 -5.43 -14.08 -10.00
N LEU A 55 -4.21 -13.56 -9.85
CA LEU A 55 -3.00 -14.25 -10.30
C LEU A 55 -2.79 -15.52 -9.49
N THR A 56 -2.32 -16.56 -10.17
CA THR A 56 -1.93 -17.83 -9.55
C THR A 56 -0.41 -17.99 -9.63
N GLY A 57 0.16 -18.84 -8.77
CA GLY A 57 1.61 -19.08 -8.75
C GLY A 57 2.39 -17.96 -8.06
N GLU A 58 3.66 -17.86 -8.37
CA GLU A 58 4.57 -16.87 -7.77
C GLU A 58 4.23 -15.47 -8.21
N VAL A 59 4.19 -14.55 -7.26
CA VAL A 59 3.87 -13.14 -7.47
C VAL A 59 4.99 -12.28 -6.91
N CYS A 60 5.34 -11.23 -7.63
CA CYS A 60 6.26 -10.19 -7.17
C CYS A 60 5.51 -8.87 -7.00
N VAL A 61 5.86 -8.10 -5.97
CA VAL A 61 5.17 -6.86 -5.64
C VAL A 61 6.18 -5.75 -5.40
N ALA A 62 5.88 -4.57 -5.92
CA ALA A 62 6.59 -3.34 -5.60
C ALA A 62 5.58 -2.29 -5.13
N ILE A 63 5.86 -1.66 -3.98
CA ILE A 63 5.00 -0.65 -3.40
C ILE A 63 5.84 0.59 -3.11
N MET A 64 5.50 1.71 -3.73
CA MET A 64 6.09 3.00 -3.49
C MET A 64 5.09 3.87 -2.73
N ASN A 65 5.45 4.27 -1.51
CA ASN A 65 4.59 5.07 -0.64
C ASN A 65 5.07 6.51 -0.62
N TYR A 66 4.19 7.44 -0.96
CA TYR A 66 4.49 8.88 -1.02
C TYR A 66 3.69 9.62 0.03
N PHE A 67 4.40 10.30 0.93
CA PHE A 67 3.83 11.09 2.00
C PHE A 67 3.91 12.57 1.66
N ALA A 68 2.91 13.34 2.05
CA ALA A 68 2.91 14.78 1.80
C ALA A 68 4.06 15.45 2.55
N ILE A 69 4.71 16.41 1.88
CA ILE A 69 5.75 17.23 2.50
C ILE A 69 5.07 18.12 3.56
N PRO A 70 5.52 18.06 4.85
CA PRO A 70 4.89 18.87 5.89
C PRO A 70 5.01 20.37 5.62
N LYS A 71 3.90 21.09 5.75
CA LYS A 71 3.89 22.54 5.59
C LYS A 71 4.72 23.26 6.67
N SER A 72 4.87 22.61 7.82
CA SER A 72 5.64 23.14 8.96
C SER A 72 7.15 23.00 8.81
N ALA A 73 7.62 22.24 7.83
CA ALA A 73 9.05 22.08 7.60
C ALA A 73 9.65 23.36 7.03
N SER A 74 10.91 23.64 7.37
CA SER A 74 11.64 24.79 6.83
C SER A 74 11.77 24.69 5.31
N LYS A 75 11.98 25.80 4.63
CA LYS A 75 12.18 25.83 3.19
C LYS A 75 13.30 24.89 2.75
N LYS A 76 14.44 24.91 3.44
CA LYS A 76 15.57 24.04 3.16
C LYS A 76 15.19 22.56 3.30
N LYS A 77 14.50 22.18 4.38
CA LYS A 77 14.08 20.79 4.59
C LYS A 77 13.08 20.36 3.53
N ARG A 78 12.12 21.24 3.16
CA ARG A 78 11.14 20.91 2.10
C ARG A 78 11.83 20.67 0.76
N GLU A 79 12.87 21.43 0.43
CA GLU A 79 13.64 21.20 -0.79
C GLU A 79 14.37 19.84 -0.73
N MET A 80 14.96 19.49 0.40
CA MET A 80 15.61 18.20 0.60
C MET A 80 14.62 17.04 0.49
N MET A 81 13.41 17.20 1.03
CA MET A 81 12.31 16.21 0.90
C MET A 81 11.89 16.05 -0.56
N ALA A 82 11.70 17.17 -1.27
CA ALA A 82 11.32 17.15 -2.69
C ALA A 82 12.40 16.50 -3.58
N ASN A 83 13.65 16.61 -3.22
CA ASN A 83 14.80 16.05 -3.96
C ASN A 83 15.18 14.64 -3.51
N ASN A 84 14.38 14.00 -2.64
CA ASN A 84 14.65 12.67 -2.09
C ASN A 84 15.95 12.55 -1.30
N GLU A 85 16.44 13.65 -0.75
CA GLU A 85 17.64 13.64 0.11
C GLU A 85 17.32 13.16 1.53
N ILE A 86 16.08 13.38 1.99
CA ILE A 86 15.56 12.84 3.26
C ILE A 86 14.20 12.20 3.04
N GLY A 87 13.98 11.07 3.68
CA GLY A 87 12.73 10.34 3.61
C GLY A 87 11.91 10.44 4.90
N PRO A 88 10.62 10.05 4.87
CA PRO A 88 9.77 10.06 6.05
C PRO A 88 10.16 8.94 7.01
N THR A 89 10.49 9.30 8.24
CA THR A 89 10.91 8.36 9.29
C THR A 89 9.85 8.14 10.37
N LYS A 90 8.66 8.68 10.17
CA LYS A 90 7.53 8.53 11.11
C LYS A 90 6.64 7.36 10.71
N LYS A 91 5.78 6.93 11.63
CA LYS A 91 4.75 5.93 11.35
C LYS A 91 3.85 6.39 10.17
N PRO A 92 3.27 5.45 9.43
CA PRO A 92 3.28 4.00 9.63
C PRO A 92 4.57 3.32 9.16
N ASP A 93 4.87 2.17 9.76
CA ASP A 93 6.01 1.34 9.39
C ASP A 93 5.76 0.67 8.03
N LEU A 94 6.83 0.39 7.28
CA LEU A 94 6.72 -0.23 5.95
C LEU A 94 6.03 -1.59 5.98
N ASP A 95 6.34 -2.42 6.95
CA ASP A 95 5.71 -3.74 7.09
C ASP A 95 4.21 -3.64 7.34
N ASN A 96 3.77 -2.65 8.12
CA ASN A 96 2.34 -2.41 8.36
C ASN A 96 1.61 -1.90 7.13
N ILE A 97 2.26 -1.07 6.32
CA ILE A 97 1.70 -0.61 5.04
C ILE A 97 1.57 -1.79 4.08
N ALA A 98 2.63 -2.60 3.97
CA ALA A 98 2.60 -3.80 3.13
C ALA A 98 1.46 -4.72 3.51
N LYS A 99 1.27 -4.99 4.83
CA LYS A 99 0.20 -5.83 5.32
C LYS A 99 -1.18 -5.29 4.96
N SER A 100 -1.39 -3.99 5.13
CA SER A 100 -2.66 -3.33 4.78
C SER A 100 -3.00 -3.51 3.30
N ILE A 101 -2.03 -3.26 2.42
CA ILE A 101 -2.22 -3.35 0.96
C ILE A 101 -2.40 -4.80 0.52
N LEU A 102 -1.53 -5.70 0.95
CA LEU A 102 -1.59 -7.10 0.53
C LEU A 102 -2.87 -7.79 1.02
N ASP A 103 -3.27 -7.58 2.27
CA ASP A 103 -4.52 -8.14 2.81
C ASP A 103 -5.73 -7.66 2.00
N SER A 104 -5.72 -6.39 1.56
CA SER A 104 -6.80 -5.82 0.76
C SER A 104 -6.93 -6.48 -0.61
N LEU A 105 -5.84 -6.98 -1.17
CA LEU A 105 -5.78 -7.53 -2.52
C LEU A 105 -5.99 -9.04 -2.58
N ASN A 106 -6.11 -9.70 -1.43
CA ASN A 106 -6.43 -11.13 -1.37
C ASN A 106 -7.76 -11.42 -2.08
N GLY A 107 -7.74 -12.36 -3.00
CA GLY A 107 -8.92 -12.70 -3.80
C GLY A 107 -9.23 -11.73 -4.94
N LEU A 108 -8.46 -10.66 -5.10
CA LEU A 108 -8.63 -9.68 -6.17
C LEU A 108 -7.46 -9.69 -7.16
N ALA A 109 -6.27 -9.31 -6.72
CA ALA A 109 -5.08 -9.30 -7.57
C ALA A 109 -4.39 -10.65 -7.60
N PHE A 110 -4.45 -11.38 -6.54
CA PHE A 110 -3.92 -12.75 -6.37
C PHE A 110 -4.85 -13.52 -5.45
N VAL A 111 -4.70 -14.84 -5.40
CA VAL A 111 -5.58 -15.68 -4.56
C VAL A 111 -5.28 -15.43 -3.09
N ASP A 112 -3.99 -15.42 -2.74
CA ASP A 112 -3.54 -15.19 -1.36
C ASP A 112 -2.15 -14.55 -1.35
N ASP A 113 -1.89 -13.72 -0.35
CA ASP A 113 -0.61 -13.03 -0.20
C ASP A 113 0.57 -13.96 0.10
N ALA A 114 0.29 -15.21 0.47
CA ALA A 114 1.31 -16.26 0.57
C ALA A 114 2.03 -16.52 -0.76
N GLN A 115 1.44 -16.13 -1.89
CA GLN A 115 2.04 -16.24 -3.21
C GLN A 115 3.17 -15.24 -3.45
N VAL A 116 3.30 -14.20 -2.61
CA VAL A 116 4.31 -13.17 -2.78
C VAL A 116 5.67 -13.73 -2.38
N VAL A 117 6.54 -13.92 -3.36
CA VAL A 117 7.88 -14.48 -3.16
C VAL A 117 8.97 -13.42 -3.19
N TRP A 118 8.64 -12.22 -3.67
CA TRP A 118 9.56 -11.09 -3.70
C TRP A 118 8.78 -9.77 -3.55
N MET A 119 9.29 -8.89 -2.72
CA MET A 119 8.65 -7.59 -2.52
C MET A 119 9.69 -6.50 -2.30
N THR A 120 9.49 -5.38 -2.98
CA THR A 120 10.19 -4.13 -2.70
C THR A 120 9.17 -3.12 -2.17
N ILE A 121 9.52 -2.42 -1.11
CA ILE A 121 8.66 -1.39 -0.55
C ILE A 121 9.52 -0.23 -0.02
N CYS A 122 9.08 0.99 -0.26
CA CYS A 122 9.80 2.18 0.16
C CYS A 122 8.85 3.30 0.59
N LYS A 123 9.42 4.31 1.24
CA LYS A 123 8.77 5.57 1.61
C LYS A 123 9.52 6.73 0.99
N SER A 124 8.79 7.70 0.48
CA SER A 124 9.32 8.95 -0.04
C SER A 124 8.35 10.10 0.26
N TYR A 125 8.78 11.32 0.03
CA TYR A 125 7.88 12.48 0.06
C TYR A 125 7.44 12.84 -1.35
N ALA A 126 6.24 13.42 -1.47
CA ALA A 126 5.71 13.97 -2.71
C ALA A 126 4.78 15.14 -2.41
N VAL A 127 4.47 15.91 -3.43
CA VAL A 127 3.50 17.01 -3.31
C VAL A 127 2.12 16.45 -2.95
N ASN A 128 1.70 15.40 -3.65
CA ASN A 128 0.43 14.71 -3.39
C ASN A 128 0.68 13.34 -2.81
N PRO A 129 0.15 13.03 -1.62
CA PRO A 129 0.33 11.72 -1.03
C PRO A 129 -0.43 10.64 -1.81
N HIS A 130 0.21 9.51 -2.01
CA HIS A 130 -0.38 8.35 -2.69
C HIS A 130 0.52 7.13 -2.49
N ALA A 131 0.01 5.96 -2.86
CA ALA A 131 0.81 4.76 -2.98
C ALA A 131 0.72 4.24 -4.41
N GLU A 132 1.83 3.81 -4.97
CA GLU A 132 1.88 3.20 -6.29
C GLU A 132 2.21 1.72 -6.12
N VAL A 133 1.40 0.86 -6.71
CA VAL A 133 1.51 -0.59 -6.55
C VAL A 133 1.73 -1.26 -7.90
N LEU A 134 2.74 -2.10 -7.97
CA LEU A 134 3.06 -2.92 -9.13
C LEU A 134 3.06 -4.38 -8.70
N ILE A 135 2.26 -5.20 -9.37
CA ILE A 135 2.15 -6.63 -9.11
C ILE A 135 2.38 -7.37 -10.43
N TYR A 136 3.30 -8.32 -10.43
CA TYR A 136 3.56 -9.07 -11.65
C TYR A 136 3.80 -10.55 -11.36
N ALA A 137 3.45 -11.36 -12.33
CA ALA A 137 3.62 -12.80 -12.30
C ALA A 137 4.00 -13.33 -13.69
N SER A 138 4.78 -14.38 -13.71
CA SER A 138 5.02 -15.15 -14.93
C SER A 138 3.85 -16.12 -15.13
N VAL A 139 3.28 -16.09 -16.29
CA VAL A 139 2.15 -16.97 -16.67
C VAL A 139 2.46 -17.75 -17.93
#